data_e26933556695a2181cce3d2d3adc35a0
#
_entry.id   e26933556695a2181cce3d2d3adc35a0
#
_cell.length_a   1.000
_cell.length_b   1.000
_cell.length_c   1.000
_cell.angle_alpha   90.00
_cell.angle_beta   90.00
_cell.angle_gamma   90.00
#
_symmetry.space_group_name_H-M   'P 1'
#
loop_
_entity.id
_entity.type
_entity.pdbx_description
1 polymer ?
#
loop_
_entity_poly.entity_id
_entity_poly.type
_entity_poly.pdbx_seq_one_letter_code
_entity_poly.pdbx_strand_id
1 'polypeptide(L)'
;MKYKKLNYLVFIIYLISSSGSYSIERPDINNLIIHKEKKKIEKVEFFNSKKNKVSLNDYKSNVVIINFWATWCAPCKEEIPHLNKLKSIPNFKDIDIILINIADEELTKSKEFFEKLNINNLEIFYGSSLELAKEFKLRGIPTTIIIDKEGYEFARIIGFIDFENKSFLEWLSKHL
;
A
#
# COMPACT_ATOMS: atom_id res chain seq x y z
N MET A 1 -38.27 -33.84 -49.39
CA MET A 1 -37.63 -32.49 -49.33
C MET A 1 -38.15 -31.76 -48.09
N LYS A 2 -37.52 -31.90 -46.97
CA LYS A 2 -37.75 -31.12 -45.74
C LYS A 2 -36.73 -31.57 -44.69
N TYR A 3 -36.25 -30.58 -43.88
CA TYR A 3 -35.36 -30.69 -42.70
C TYR A 3 -33.82 -30.67 -42.95
N LYS A 4 -33.35 -29.51 -43.41
CA LYS A 4 -31.93 -29.11 -43.30
C LYS A 4 -31.74 -27.73 -42.74
N LYS A 5 -32.48 -27.31 -41.72
CA LYS A 5 -32.35 -25.94 -41.14
C LYS A 5 -32.33 -25.88 -39.62
N LEU A 6 -32.07 -26.98 -38.90
CA LEU A 6 -32.13 -26.90 -37.42
C LEU A 6 -30.80 -27.09 -36.70
N ASN A 7 -29.69 -27.28 -37.38
CA ASN A 7 -28.41 -27.58 -36.73
C ASN A 7 -27.44 -26.39 -36.61
N TYR A 8 -27.81 -25.17 -37.03
CA TYR A 8 -26.93 -24.00 -36.92
C TYR A 8 -27.18 -23.13 -35.68
N LEU A 9 -28.27 -23.34 -34.93
CA LEU A 9 -28.60 -22.53 -33.76
C LEU A 9 -28.04 -23.06 -32.45
N VAL A 10 -27.56 -24.30 -32.39
CA VAL A 10 -27.02 -24.90 -31.17
C VAL A 10 -25.52 -24.61 -31.00
N PHE A 11 -24.81 -24.25 -32.08
CA PHE A 11 -23.35 -24.01 -32.03
C PHE A 11 -22.96 -22.59 -31.55
N ILE A 12 -23.90 -21.64 -31.49
CA ILE A 12 -23.61 -20.24 -31.11
C ILE A 12 -23.72 -20.02 -29.61
N ILE A 13 -24.36 -20.92 -28.85
CA ILE A 13 -24.55 -20.74 -27.38
C ILE A 13 -23.35 -21.24 -26.58
N TYR A 14 -22.37 -21.94 -27.15
CA TYR A 14 -21.22 -22.49 -26.42
C TYR A 14 -19.99 -21.57 -26.37
N LEU A 15 -20.04 -20.34 -26.92
CA LEU A 15 -18.90 -19.41 -26.96
C LEU A 15 -18.99 -18.24 -26.01
N ILE A 16 -19.99 -18.20 -25.10
CA ILE A 16 -20.15 -17.09 -24.17
C ILE A 16 -20.23 -17.63 -22.74
N SER A 17 -19.15 -18.15 -22.21
CA SER A 17 -18.97 -18.21 -20.74
C SER A 17 -17.58 -18.68 -20.32
N SER A 18 -16.56 -18.07 -20.84
CA SER A 18 -15.26 -18.02 -20.16
C SER A 18 -14.97 -16.59 -19.70
N SER A 19 -15.87 -15.99 -18.94
CA SER A 19 -15.48 -14.93 -18.02
C SER A 19 -14.63 -15.59 -16.95
N GLY A 20 -13.37 -15.77 -17.26
CA GLY A 20 -12.38 -16.12 -16.26
C GLY A 20 -12.42 -15.01 -15.20
N SER A 21 -13.02 -15.28 -14.06
CA SER A 21 -12.80 -14.50 -12.86
C SER A 21 -11.31 -14.58 -12.58
N TYR A 22 -10.56 -13.58 -13.02
CA TYR A 22 -9.20 -13.38 -12.56
C TYR A 22 -9.29 -13.02 -11.07
N SER A 23 -9.33 -14.03 -10.21
CA SER A 23 -9.12 -13.82 -8.79
C SER A 23 -7.67 -13.34 -8.65
N ILE A 24 -7.51 -12.14 -8.10
CA ILE A 24 -6.19 -11.64 -7.72
C ILE A 24 -5.69 -12.59 -6.64
N GLU A 25 -4.72 -13.44 -7.00
CA GLU A 25 -4.14 -14.40 -6.07
C GLU A 25 -3.46 -13.65 -4.92
N ARG A 26 -3.75 -14.08 -3.69
CA ARG A 26 -3.13 -13.53 -2.49
C ARG A 26 -1.63 -13.84 -2.51
N PRO A 27 -0.74 -12.86 -2.28
CA PRO A 27 0.69 -13.13 -2.17
C PRO A 27 0.99 -13.99 -0.94
N ASP A 28 2.04 -14.80 -1.03
CA ASP A 28 2.53 -15.62 0.09
C ASP A 28 3.27 -14.75 1.12
N ILE A 29 2.48 -13.98 1.88
CA ILE A 29 2.93 -13.09 2.94
C ILE A 29 2.03 -13.28 4.14
N ASN A 30 2.55 -13.90 5.19
CA ASN A 30 1.76 -14.32 6.34
C ASN A 30 1.14 -13.16 7.13
N ASN A 31 1.82 -12.03 7.20
CA ASN A 31 1.40 -10.84 7.95
C ASN A 31 0.67 -9.79 7.10
N LEU A 32 0.33 -10.10 5.84
CA LEU A 32 -0.54 -9.30 5.00
C LEU A 32 -2.01 -9.65 5.27
N ILE A 33 -2.78 -8.66 5.63
CA ILE A 33 -4.23 -8.73 5.83
C ILE A 33 -4.90 -8.00 4.68
N ILE A 34 -5.62 -8.74 3.82
CA ILE A 34 -6.46 -8.17 2.77
C ILE A 34 -7.89 -8.11 3.33
N HIS A 35 -8.50 -6.92 3.32
CA HIS A 35 -9.84 -6.73 3.86
C HIS A 35 -10.89 -7.30 2.90
N LYS A 36 -11.86 -8.06 3.45
CA LYS A 36 -13.05 -8.49 2.69
C LYS A 36 -13.89 -7.29 2.26
N GLU A 37 -13.99 -6.30 3.14
CA GLU A 37 -14.65 -5.02 2.89
C GLU A 37 -13.63 -3.92 3.10
N LYS A 38 -13.48 -3.04 2.11
CA LYS A 38 -12.57 -1.89 2.19
C LYS A 38 -13.01 -0.95 3.31
N LYS A 39 -12.05 -0.37 4.00
CA LYS A 39 -12.32 0.54 5.12
C LYS A 39 -12.10 1.96 4.68
N LYS A 40 -13.13 2.78 4.83
CA LYS A 40 -12.98 4.21 4.61
C LYS A 40 -12.02 4.78 5.66
N ILE A 41 -11.04 5.54 5.20
CA ILE A 41 -10.18 6.32 6.08
C ILE A 41 -10.78 7.72 6.15
N GLU A 42 -11.04 8.16 7.38
CA GLU A 42 -11.53 9.52 7.63
C GLU A 42 -10.41 10.53 7.32
N LYS A 43 -10.71 11.81 7.54
CA LYS A 43 -9.74 12.88 7.28
C LYS A 43 -8.55 12.74 8.24
N VAL A 44 -7.41 12.30 7.71
CA VAL A 44 -6.15 12.18 8.45
C VAL A 44 -5.22 13.31 8.03
N GLU A 45 -4.64 13.97 9.01
CA GLU A 45 -3.70 15.05 8.83
C GLU A 45 -2.39 14.74 9.57
N PHE A 46 -1.29 15.07 8.93
CA PHE A 46 0.06 14.89 9.44
C PHE A 46 0.94 16.04 8.93
N PHE A 47 2.21 16.06 9.28
CA PHE A 47 3.12 17.14 8.91
C PHE A 47 4.28 16.58 8.08
N ASN A 48 4.72 17.34 7.09
CA ASN A 48 5.94 17.02 6.36
C ASN A 48 7.19 17.58 7.08
N SER A 49 8.36 17.28 6.56
CA SER A 49 9.66 17.72 7.11
C SER A 49 9.85 19.25 7.15
N LYS A 50 9.01 20.01 6.42
CA LYS A 50 8.97 21.48 6.43
C LYS A 50 7.95 22.05 7.43
N LYS A 51 7.34 21.20 8.25
CA LYS A 51 6.25 21.53 9.20
C LYS A 51 4.96 22.00 8.53
N ASN A 52 4.79 21.73 7.24
CA ASN A 52 3.52 22.00 6.56
C ASN A 52 2.53 20.88 6.89
N LYS A 53 1.29 21.26 7.15
CA LYS A 53 0.18 20.33 7.33
C LYS A 53 -0.16 19.69 5.98
N VAL A 54 -0.31 18.39 5.97
CA VAL A 54 -0.62 17.56 4.81
C VAL A 54 -1.83 16.73 5.14
N SER A 55 -2.74 16.58 4.19
CA SER A 55 -3.91 15.72 4.30
C SER A 55 -3.74 14.48 3.45
N LEU A 56 -4.20 13.33 3.95
CA LEU A 56 -4.26 12.12 3.13
C LEU A 56 -5.11 12.32 1.85
N ASN A 57 -6.07 13.25 1.89
CA ASN A 57 -6.88 13.60 0.73
C ASN A 57 -6.09 14.25 -0.43
N ASP A 58 -4.89 14.77 -0.15
CA ASP A 58 -4.02 15.39 -1.16
C ASP A 58 -3.42 14.33 -2.11
N TYR A 59 -3.49 13.04 -1.72
CA TYR A 59 -2.98 11.88 -2.46
C TYR A 59 -4.08 11.06 -3.15
N LYS A 60 -5.29 11.59 -3.26
CA LYS A 60 -6.37 10.92 -3.99
C LYS A 60 -6.02 10.73 -5.46
N SER A 61 -6.53 9.64 -6.02
CA SER A 61 -6.27 9.16 -7.39
C SER A 61 -4.99 8.32 -7.55
N ASN A 62 -4.20 8.15 -6.50
CA ASN A 62 -3.06 7.24 -6.47
C ASN A 62 -3.30 6.11 -5.47
N VAL A 63 -2.60 5.00 -5.66
CA VAL A 63 -2.45 4.01 -4.59
C VAL A 63 -1.47 4.60 -3.58
N VAL A 64 -1.83 4.57 -2.30
CA VAL A 64 -1.01 5.12 -1.22
C VAL A 64 -0.56 4.01 -0.29
N ILE A 65 0.73 3.99 0.02
CA ILE A 65 1.33 3.14 1.05
C ILE A 65 1.71 4.05 2.21
N ILE A 66 1.01 3.92 3.35
CA ILE A 66 1.40 4.58 4.59
C ILE A 66 2.17 3.58 5.44
N ASN A 67 3.39 3.92 5.83
CA ASN A 67 4.19 3.11 6.74
C ASN A 67 4.46 3.88 8.03
N PHE A 68 4.09 3.27 9.14
CA PHE A 68 4.32 3.81 10.48
C PHE A 68 5.58 3.22 11.08
N TRP A 69 6.50 4.08 11.50
CA TRP A 69 7.85 3.69 11.91
C TRP A 69 8.42 4.57 13.03
N ALA A 70 9.61 4.22 13.52
CA ALA A 70 10.42 5.01 14.44
C ALA A 70 11.91 4.73 14.28
N THR A 71 12.78 5.66 14.69
CA THR A 71 14.23 5.49 14.53
C THR A 71 14.82 4.37 15.40
N TRP A 72 14.18 4.03 16.50
CA TRP A 72 14.59 2.93 17.40
C TRP A 72 14.03 1.55 17.01
N CYS A 73 13.12 1.50 16.03
CA CYS A 73 12.46 0.27 15.59
C CYS A 73 13.39 -0.54 14.67
N ALA A 74 13.94 -1.63 15.17
CA ALA A 74 14.88 -2.46 14.40
C ALA A 74 14.28 -3.00 13.09
N PRO A 75 13.09 -3.65 13.04
CA PRO A 75 12.52 -4.13 11.79
C PRO A 75 12.15 -2.99 10.82
N CYS A 76 11.83 -1.79 11.32
CA CYS A 76 11.60 -0.64 10.44
C CYS A 76 12.88 -0.22 9.70
N LYS A 77 14.04 -0.33 10.35
CA LYS A 77 15.34 -0.03 9.73
C LYS A 77 15.65 -0.96 8.56
N GLU A 78 15.16 -2.19 8.62
CA GLU A 78 15.37 -3.19 7.58
C GLU A 78 14.41 -2.95 6.39
N GLU A 79 13.16 -2.55 6.64
CA GLU A 79 12.18 -2.43 5.54
C GLU A 79 12.19 -1.09 4.81
N ILE A 80 12.55 0.02 5.45
CA ILE A 80 12.55 1.36 4.82
C ILE A 80 13.43 1.43 3.56
N PRO A 81 14.64 0.85 3.51
CA PRO A 81 15.41 0.75 2.27
C PRO A 81 14.68 0.03 1.13
N HIS A 82 13.89 -1.01 1.43
CA HIS A 82 13.09 -1.72 0.42
C HIS A 82 11.94 -0.85 -0.11
N LEU A 83 11.29 -0.06 0.75
CA LEU A 83 10.30 0.96 0.33
C LEU A 83 10.93 2.04 -0.56
N ASN A 84 12.17 2.47 -0.22
CA ASN A 84 12.91 3.43 -1.04
C ASN A 84 13.22 2.88 -2.44
N LYS A 85 13.58 1.59 -2.55
CA LYS A 85 13.77 0.91 -3.83
C LYS A 85 12.46 0.71 -4.58
N LEU A 86 11.36 0.33 -3.89
CA LEU A 86 10.04 0.19 -4.49
C LEU A 86 9.65 1.46 -5.26
N LYS A 87 9.86 2.64 -4.67
CA LYS A 87 9.58 3.93 -5.32
C LYS A 87 10.40 4.15 -6.60
N SER A 88 11.55 3.49 -6.73
CA SER A 88 12.43 3.60 -7.91
C SER A 88 12.04 2.65 -9.04
N ILE A 89 11.16 1.69 -8.81
CA ILE A 89 10.72 0.73 -9.84
C ILE A 89 9.74 1.44 -10.78
N PRO A 90 9.96 1.44 -12.11
CA PRO A 90 9.13 2.20 -13.05
C PRO A 90 7.62 1.95 -12.96
N ASN A 91 7.21 0.69 -12.72
CA ASN A 91 5.79 0.34 -12.58
C ASN A 91 5.14 0.88 -11.30
N PHE A 92 5.92 1.29 -10.32
CA PHE A 92 5.44 1.77 -9.01
C PHE A 92 5.77 3.25 -8.75
N LYS A 93 6.26 3.97 -9.78
CA LYS A 93 6.62 5.40 -9.64
C LYS A 93 5.42 6.29 -9.23
N ASP A 94 4.21 5.89 -9.63
CA ASP A 94 2.98 6.65 -9.38
C ASP A 94 2.29 6.28 -8.05
N ILE A 95 2.87 5.33 -7.27
CA ILE A 95 2.43 5.07 -5.89
C ILE A 95 2.97 6.17 -4.98
N ASP A 96 2.13 6.67 -4.08
CA ASP A 96 2.59 7.54 -3.01
C ASP A 96 3.00 6.72 -1.80
N ILE A 97 4.24 6.91 -1.33
CA ILE A 97 4.77 6.25 -0.13
C ILE A 97 4.96 7.33 0.94
N ILE A 98 4.21 7.21 2.03
CA ILE A 98 4.16 8.15 3.14
C ILE A 98 4.77 7.47 4.37
N LEU A 99 6.00 7.84 4.73
CA LEU A 99 6.69 7.33 5.91
C LEU A 99 6.40 8.23 7.12
N ILE A 100 5.49 7.81 8.00
CA ILE A 100 5.11 8.58 9.18
C ILE A 100 5.89 8.08 10.40
N ASN A 101 6.82 8.92 10.88
CA ASN A 101 7.43 8.67 12.18
C ASN A 101 6.41 8.98 13.27
N ILE A 102 6.07 7.98 14.08
CA ILE A 102 5.14 8.09 15.19
C ILE A 102 5.83 8.13 16.55
N ALA A 103 7.16 8.17 16.58
CA ALA A 103 7.88 8.40 17.82
C ALA A 103 7.80 9.89 18.19
N ASP A 104 7.69 10.16 19.46
CA ASP A 104 7.81 11.53 20.00
C ASP A 104 9.29 11.91 20.08
N GLU A 105 9.89 12.16 18.92
CA GLU A 105 11.31 12.46 18.77
C GLU A 105 11.55 13.62 17.80
N GLU A 106 12.70 14.27 17.94
CA GLU A 106 13.07 15.37 17.07
C GLU A 106 13.24 14.93 15.62
N LEU A 107 12.81 15.77 14.69
CA LEU A 107 12.92 15.53 13.23
C LEU A 107 14.38 15.30 12.78
N THR A 108 15.34 15.89 13.49
CA THR A 108 16.79 15.71 13.25
C THR A 108 17.19 14.26 13.28
N LYS A 109 16.69 13.46 14.23
CA LYS A 109 16.98 12.02 14.31
C LYS A 109 16.48 11.25 13.09
N SER A 110 15.29 11.59 12.61
CA SER A 110 14.75 10.98 11.38
C SER A 110 15.57 11.35 10.16
N LYS A 111 16.07 12.58 10.05
CA LYS A 111 16.95 13.02 8.96
C LYS A 111 18.29 12.26 8.98
N GLU A 112 18.95 12.23 10.13
CA GLU A 112 20.19 11.47 10.31
C GLU A 112 20.00 9.98 9.97
N PHE A 113 18.85 9.41 10.32
CA PHE A 113 18.50 8.04 9.97
C PHE A 113 18.39 7.85 8.45
N PHE A 114 17.72 8.76 7.74
CA PHE A 114 17.58 8.71 6.28
C PHE A 114 18.93 8.87 5.58
N GLU A 115 19.77 9.80 6.03
CA GLU A 115 21.12 10.00 5.53
C GLU A 115 21.96 8.74 5.71
N LYS A 116 21.97 8.13 6.91
CA LYS A 116 22.69 6.92 7.23
C LYS A 116 22.31 5.72 6.35
N LEU A 117 21.04 5.62 5.98
CA LEU A 117 20.52 4.53 5.14
C LEU A 117 20.43 4.89 3.64
N ASN A 118 20.89 6.09 3.24
CA ASN A 118 20.82 6.60 1.87
C ASN A 118 19.37 6.61 1.32
N ILE A 119 18.40 6.99 2.14
CA ILE A 119 17.01 7.13 1.73
C ILE A 119 16.83 8.49 1.04
N ASN A 120 16.63 8.49 -0.27
CA ASN A 120 16.60 9.70 -1.09
C ASN A 120 15.36 9.84 -1.99
N ASN A 121 14.54 8.79 -2.10
CA ASN A 121 13.31 8.80 -2.90
C ASN A 121 12.04 8.96 -2.06
N LEU A 122 12.18 9.10 -0.74
CA LEU A 122 11.07 9.17 0.21
C LEU A 122 11.19 10.41 1.09
N GLU A 123 10.04 10.93 1.50
CA GLU A 123 9.93 12.06 2.42
C GLU A 123 9.55 11.58 3.83
N ILE A 124 10.01 12.34 4.84
CA ILE A 124 9.68 12.09 6.24
C ILE A 124 8.42 12.86 6.59
N PHE A 125 7.45 12.14 7.13
CA PHE A 125 6.26 12.73 7.74
C PHE A 125 6.21 12.40 9.23
N TYR A 126 5.47 13.19 9.99
CA TYR A 126 5.26 12.99 11.42
C TYR A 126 3.90 13.54 11.86
N GLY A 127 3.43 13.11 13.00
CA GLY A 127 2.16 13.56 13.55
C GLY A 127 1.95 13.10 14.98
N SER A 128 0.82 13.44 15.56
CA SER A 128 0.47 12.96 16.90
C SER A 128 0.42 11.43 16.93
N SER A 129 1.38 10.82 17.63
CA SER A 129 1.48 9.37 17.76
C SER A 129 0.19 8.76 18.30
N LEU A 130 -0.45 9.40 19.29
CA LEU A 130 -1.67 8.93 19.91
C LEU A 130 -2.88 9.00 18.96
N GLU A 131 -3.03 10.10 18.22
CA GLU A 131 -4.14 10.30 17.29
C GLU A 131 -4.03 9.37 16.11
N LEU A 132 -2.85 9.27 15.49
CA LEU A 132 -2.59 8.38 14.38
C LEU A 132 -2.73 6.90 14.80
N ALA A 133 -2.24 6.52 15.97
CA ALA A 133 -2.39 5.16 16.47
C ALA A 133 -3.85 4.78 16.70
N LYS A 134 -4.68 5.70 17.18
CA LYS A 134 -6.12 5.49 17.36
C LYS A 134 -6.83 5.39 16.03
N GLU A 135 -6.59 6.34 15.11
CA GLU A 135 -7.25 6.39 13.80
C GLU A 135 -6.98 5.12 12.99
N PHE A 136 -5.72 4.74 12.86
CA PHE A 136 -5.32 3.56 12.12
C PHE A 136 -5.39 2.25 12.93
N LYS A 137 -5.80 2.31 14.20
CA LYS A 137 -5.87 1.15 15.12
C LYS A 137 -4.56 0.38 15.12
N LEU A 138 -3.44 1.09 15.25
CA LEU A 138 -2.11 0.50 15.25
C LEU A 138 -1.92 -0.39 16.47
N ARG A 139 -1.34 -1.56 16.28
CA ARG A 139 -0.97 -2.52 17.33
C ARG A 139 0.52 -2.56 17.60
N GLY A 140 1.31 -1.92 16.77
CA GLY A 140 2.76 -1.84 16.84
C GLY A 140 3.35 -1.29 15.55
N ILE A 141 4.67 -1.20 15.50
CA ILE A 141 5.44 -0.80 14.32
C ILE A 141 6.49 -1.87 13.96
N PRO A 142 6.82 -2.02 12.67
CA PRO A 142 6.22 -1.30 11.56
C PRO A 142 4.77 -1.78 11.31
N THR A 143 3.93 -0.87 10.86
CA THR A 143 2.62 -1.19 10.29
C THR A 143 2.48 -0.44 8.99
N THR A 144 2.13 -1.16 7.92
CA THR A 144 1.88 -0.59 6.61
C THR A 144 0.40 -0.67 6.26
N ILE A 145 -0.17 0.43 5.83
CA ILE A 145 -1.55 0.54 5.35
C ILE A 145 -1.51 0.77 3.84
N ILE A 146 -2.30 0.01 3.09
CA ILE A 146 -2.39 0.16 1.63
C ILE A 146 -3.79 0.65 1.27
N ILE A 147 -3.82 1.80 0.61
CA ILE A 147 -5.02 2.58 0.31
C ILE A 147 -5.19 2.64 -1.20
N ASP A 148 -6.40 2.44 -1.68
CA ASP A 148 -6.72 2.52 -3.10
C ASP A 148 -6.95 3.97 -3.58
N LYS A 149 -7.17 4.13 -4.89
CA LYS A 149 -7.36 5.42 -5.56
C LYS A 149 -8.63 6.15 -5.10
N GLU A 150 -9.57 5.44 -4.49
CA GLU A 150 -10.80 5.98 -3.92
C GLU A 150 -10.63 6.41 -2.45
N GLY A 151 -9.47 6.12 -1.84
CA GLY A 151 -9.15 6.50 -0.46
C GLY A 151 -9.60 5.48 0.59
N TYR A 152 -9.78 4.22 0.21
CA TYR A 152 -10.14 3.14 1.14
C TYR A 152 -8.92 2.27 1.44
N GLU A 153 -8.70 1.96 2.70
CA GLU A 153 -7.79 0.89 3.10
C GLU A 153 -8.33 -0.44 2.61
N PHE A 154 -7.60 -1.12 1.73
CA PHE A 154 -7.96 -2.44 1.25
C PHE A 154 -7.04 -3.54 1.77
N ALA A 155 -5.85 -3.17 2.26
CA ALA A 155 -4.92 -4.12 2.87
C ALA A 155 -4.04 -3.44 3.93
N ARG A 156 -3.49 -4.24 4.84
CA ARG A 156 -2.45 -3.83 5.79
C ARG A 156 -1.46 -4.93 6.07
N ILE A 157 -0.28 -4.52 6.47
CA ILE A 157 0.78 -5.42 6.90
C ILE A 157 1.14 -5.04 8.34
N ILE A 158 1.21 -6.02 9.23
CA ILE A 158 1.59 -5.81 10.62
C ILE A 158 2.95 -6.47 10.88
N GLY A 159 3.98 -5.68 11.09
CA GLY A 159 5.37 -6.13 11.16
C GLY A 159 6.08 -6.03 9.81
N PHE A 160 7.34 -6.44 9.80
CA PHE A 160 8.25 -6.38 8.66
C PHE A 160 7.79 -7.24 7.47
N ILE A 161 7.97 -6.70 6.26
CA ILE A 161 8.05 -7.49 5.02
C ILE A 161 9.20 -7.00 4.14
N ASP A 162 9.61 -7.87 3.23
CA ASP A 162 10.45 -7.48 2.10
C ASP A 162 9.57 -6.89 0.99
N PHE A 163 9.58 -5.57 0.81
CA PHE A 163 8.83 -4.88 -0.24
C PHE A 163 9.37 -5.14 -1.65
N GLU A 164 10.52 -5.82 -1.79
CA GLU A 164 11.05 -6.32 -3.06
C GLU A 164 10.58 -7.76 -3.36
N ASN A 165 9.81 -8.39 -2.46
CA ASN A 165 9.26 -9.73 -2.66
C ASN A 165 8.42 -9.79 -3.93
N LYS A 166 8.77 -10.71 -4.83
CA LYS A 166 8.16 -10.84 -6.16
C LYS A 166 6.64 -11.02 -6.10
N SER A 167 6.14 -11.87 -5.20
CA SER A 167 4.70 -12.13 -5.08
C SER A 167 3.94 -10.90 -4.56
N PHE A 168 4.57 -10.10 -3.68
CA PHE A 168 4.02 -8.83 -3.24
C PHE A 168 3.94 -7.81 -4.39
N LEU A 169 5.04 -7.67 -5.15
CA LEU A 169 5.08 -6.74 -6.29
C LEU A 169 4.06 -7.11 -7.38
N GLU A 170 3.94 -8.40 -7.71
CA GLU A 170 2.95 -8.89 -8.64
C GLU A 170 1.52 -8.65 -8.17
N TRP A 171 1.26 -8.87 -6.88
CA TRP A 171 -0.04 -8.59 -6.28
C TRP A 171 -0.34 -7.09 -6.27
N LEU A 172 0.59 -6.25 -5.81
CA LEU A 172 0.41 -4.81 -5.72
C LEU A 172 0.16 -4.19 -7.11
N SER A 173 0.87 -4.67 -8.14
CA SER A 173 0.73 -4.16 -9.52
C SER A 173 -0.69 -4.33 -10.09
N LYS A 174 -1.45 -5.31 -9.60
CA LYS A 174 -2.85 -5.53 -10.02
C LYS A 174 -3.84 -4.53 -9.42
N HIS A 175 -3.37 -3.65 -8.53
CA HIS A 175 -4.17 -2.62 -7.86
C HIS A 175 -3.83 -1.19 -8.32
N LEU A 176 -2.91 -1.05 -9.28
CA LEU A 176 -2.43 0.25 -9.83
C LEU A 176 -3.28 0.85 -10.95
#